data_6726780330baaf13a95698fcd5b7042f
#
_entry.id   6726780330baaf13a95698fcd5b7042f
#
_cell.length_a   1.000
_cell.length_b   1.000
_cell.length_c   1.000
_cell.angle_alpha   90.00
_cell.angle_beta   90.00
_cell.angle_gamma   90.00
#
_symmetry.space_group_name_H-M   'P 1'
#
loop_
_entity.id
_entity.type
_entity.pdbx_description
1 polymer ?
#
loop_
_entity_poly.entity_id
_entity_poly.type
_entity_poly.pdbx_seq_one_letter_code
_entity_poly.pdbx_strand_id
1 'polypeptide(L)'
;MNKCTVMQKKEEVTRNWYEIDAEGKILGKIATEIAVRLMGKHKPSYTPHVDGGDFVVVVNADKFAVTGKKMLDKKYYRHSGYPGGLKVRSLEEMLEKKPTEVIRKAVERMLPKNKLGSQMINRLKIYTGTEHDHVAQKPEKIQYLGTGRRKTSVARVRLVPGEAGVTINGKDMRDYFGGRELLAKIVEQPLELTETLNKYGVKVNVNGGGNTGQAGAIRHG
;
A
#
# COMPACT_ATOMS: atom_id res chain seq x y z
N MET A 1 7.42 -17.02 30.09
CA MET A 1 8.32 -16.43 29.08
C MET A 1 8.04 -14.94 29.01
N ASN A 2 8.97 -14.10 29.46
CA ASN A 2 8.85 -12.65 29.34
C ASN A 2 8.92 -12.25 27.87
N LYS A 3 7.80 -11.80 27.29
CA LYS A 3 7.76 -11.23 25.94
C LYS A 3 8.32 -9.80 26.00
N CYS A 4 9.64 -9.66 26.01
CA CYS A 4 10.25 -8.36 25.85
C CYS A 4 10.00 -7.84 24.43
N THR A 5 9.53 -6.61 24.32
CA THR A 5 9.42 -5.91 23.04
C THR A 5 10.82 -5.62 22.53
N VAL A 6 11.17 -6.16 21.37
CA VAL A 6 12.51 -5.98 20.78
C VAL A 6 12.63 -4.54 20.27
N MET A 7 13.62 -3.80 20.76
CA MET A 7 13.99 -2.49 20.22
C MET A 7 15.01 -2.68 19.10
N GLN A 8 14.70 -2.18 17.92
CA GLN A 8 15.59 -2.26 16.76
C GLN A 8 16.75 -1.25 16.89
N LYS A 9 17.97 -1.68 16.64
CA LYS A 9 19.15 -0.81 16.54
C LYS A 9 19.27 -0.26 15.11
N LYS A 10 19.92 0.90 14.96
CA LYS A 10 20.13 1.53 13.64
C LYS A 10 20.89 0.63 12.65
N GLU A 11 21.82 -0.16 13.15
CA GLU A 11 22.68 -1.06 12.36
C GLU A 11 21.93 -2.29 11.83
N GLU A 12 20.84 -2.69 12.51
CA GLU A 12 20.03 -3.86 12.15
C GLU A 12 18.90 -3.53 11.17
N VAL A 13 18.80 -2.28 10.73
CA VAL A 13 17.71 -1.86 9.85
C VAL A 13 17.91 -2.37 8.43
N THR A 14 17.07 -3.29 8.01
CA THR A 14 16.95 -3.71 6.61
C THR A 14 15.88 -2.86 5.92
N ARG A 15 16.18 -2.36 4.71
CA ARG A 15 15.28 -1.50 3.93
C ARG A 15 14.93 -2.18 2.62
N ASN A 16 13.63 -2.32 2.38
CA ASN A 16 13.09 -2.83 1.14
C ASN A 16 12.65 -1.69 0.22
N TRP A 17 12.47 -2.00 -1.05
CA TRP A 17 11.94 -1.08 -2.05
C TRP A 17 10.54 -1.51 -2.43
N TYR A 18 9.60 -0.56 -2.41
CA TYR A 18 8.20 -0.80 -2.80
C TYR A 18 7.80 0.12 -3.93
N GLU A 19 7.04 -0.41 -4.88
CA GLU A 19 6.44 0.34 -5.96
C GLU A 19 4.93 0.49 -5.72
N ILE A 20 4.44 1.72 -5.89
CA ILE A 20 3.02 2.05 -5.80
C ILE A 20 2.58 2.69 -7.10
N ASP A 21 1.62 2.10 -7.76
CA ASP A 21 0.93 2.74 -8.87
C ASP A 21 -0.18 3.64 -8.32
N ALA A 22 -0.18 4.93 -8.73
CA ALA A 22 -1.15 5.92 -8.29
C ALA A 22 -2.38 5.99 -9.20
N GLU A 23 -2.38 5.33 -10.36
CA GLU A 23 -3.45 5.41 -11.34
C GLU A 23 -4.81 5.02 -10.75
N GLY A 24 -5.80 5.91 -10.88
CA GLY A 24 -7.18 5.69 -10.40
C GLY A 24 -7.36 5.62 -8.88
N LYS A 25 -6.29 5.67 -8.10
CA LYS A 25 -6.38 5.58 -6.62
C LYS A 25 -6.59 6.94 -5.98
N ILE A 26 -7.33 6.97 -4.88
CA ILE A 26 -7.59 8.19 -4.11
C ILE A 26 -6.33 8.69 -3.43
N LEU A 27 -5.93 9.95 -3.68
CA LEU A 27 -4.73 10.60 -3.15
C LEU A 27 -4.51 10.37 -1.64
N GLY A 28 -5.56 10.52 -0.83
CA GLY A 28 -5.44 10.35 0.63
C GLY A 28 -5.10 8.92 1.04
N LYS A 29 -5.68 7.91 0.38
CA LYS A 29 -5.39 6.50 0.64
C LYS A 29 -3.94 6.15 0.28
N ILE A 30 -3.48 6.58 -0.92
CA ILE A 30 -2.09 6.39 -1.35
C ILE A 30 -1.13 7.05 -0.36
N ALA A 31 -1.38 8.30 0.01
CA ALA A 31 -0.51 9.05 0.93
C ALA A 31 -0.40 8.37 2.31
N THR A 32 -1.49 7.79 2.82
CA THR A 32 -1.46 7.03 4.08
C THR A 32 -0.61 5.75 3.95
N GLU A 33 -0.77 5.02 2.86
CA GLU A 33 0.00 3.79 2.60
C GLU A 33 1.49 4.07 2.47
N ILE A 34 1.85 5.12 1.72
CA ILE A 34 3.24 5.59 1.60
C ILE A 34 3.79 5.98 2.97
N ALA A 35 3.07 6.79 3.74
CA ALA A 35 3.53 7.26 5.04
C ALA A 35 3.78 6.12 6.03
N VAL A 36 2.91 5.11 6.07
CA VAL A 36 3.08 3.91 6.92
C VAL A 36 4.36 3.17 6.57
N ARG A 37 4.69 3.03 5.28
CA ARG A 37 5.92 2.35 4.83
C ARG A 37 7.18 3.17 5.07
N LEU A 38 7.14 4.48 4.81
CA LEU A 38 8.26 5.39 5.08
C LEU A 38 8.60 5.48 6.57
N MET A 39 7.61 5.38 7.45
CA MET A 39 7.81 5.31 8.90
C MET A 39 8.26 3.92 9.37
N GLY A 40 8.00 2.86 8.59
CA GLY A 40 8.25 1.48 8.99
C GLY A 40 7.19 0.88 9.91
N LYS A 41 5.99 1.52 10.04
CA LYS A 41 4.92 1.03 10.93
C LYS A 41 4.31 -0.32 10.53
N HIS A 42 4.56 -0.79 9.31
CA HIS A 42 4.14 -2.11 8.84
C HIS A 42 5.03 -3.25 9.37
N LYS A 43 6.21 -2.92 9.90
CA LYS A 43 7.17 -3.90 10.43
C LYS A 43 6.89 -4.19 11.91
N PRO A 44 7.00 -5.44 12.36
CA PRO A 44 6.84 -5.79 13.78
C PRO A 44 7.94 -5.20 14.66
N SER A 45 9.11 -4.89 14.08
CA SER A 45 10.27 -4.27 14.74
C SER A 45 10.20 -2.74 14.81
N TYR A 46 9.05 -2.12 14.50
CA TYR A 46 8.90 -0.68 14.49
C TYR A 46 9.28 -0.05 15.84
N THR A 47 10.22 0.90 15.79
CA THR A 47 10.68 1.65 16.96
C THR A 47 10.62 3.14 16.64
N PRO A 48 9.87 3.99 17.43
CA PRO A 48 9.59 5.37 17.06
C PRO A 48 10.81 6.28 16.90
N HIS A 49 11.90 6.02 17.64
CA HIS A 49 13.12 6.83 17.61
C HIS A 49 14.16 6.34 16.60
N VAL A 50 13.92 5.21 15.95
CA VAL A 50 14.79 4.64 14.92
C VAL A 50 14.12 4.78 13.56
N ASP A 51 14.90 5.20 12.56
CA ASP A 51 14.45 5.29 11.18
C ASP A 51 14.49 3.92 10.50
N GLY A 52 13.47 3.09 10.76
CA GLY A 52 13.33 1.72 10.26
C GLY A 52 12.52 1.59 8.96
N GLY A 53 12.13 2.71 8.34
CA GLY A 53 11.26 2.73 7.16
C GLY A 53 11.96 2.32 5.86
N ASP A 54 11.15 2.02 4.85
CA ASP A 54 11.54 1.52 3.54
C ASP A 54 11.55 2.62 2.48
N PHE A 55 12.09 2.30 1.30
CA PHE A 55 12.00 3.15 0.12
C PHE A 55 10.67 2.92 -0.60
N VAL A 56 10.08 4.01 -1.11
CA VAL A 56 8.85 3.94 -1.88
C VAL A 56 9.02 4.69 -3.19
N VAL A 57 8.74 4.00 -4.29
CA VAL A 57 8.66 4.53 -5.64
C VAL A 57 7.19 4.66 -6.01
N VAL A 58 6.75 5.83 -6.43
CA VAL A 58 5.38 6.07 -6.89
C VAL A 58 5.43 6.37 -8.38
N VAL A 59 4.66 5.62 -9.16
CA VAL A 59 4.50 5.81 -10.60
C VAL A 59 3.11 6.36 -10.91
N ASN A 60 2.92 6.92 -12.11
CA ASN A 60 1.68 7.55 -12.56
C ASN A 60 1.16 8.65 -11.61
N ALA A 61 2.07 9.49 -11.11
CA ALA A 61 1.72 10.50 -10.10
C ALA A 61 0.80 11.63 -10.59
N ASP A 62 0.48 11.70 -11.85
CA ASP A 62 -0.46 12.61 -12.49
C ASP A 62 -1.89 12.06 -12.57
N LYS A 63 -2.06 10.72 -12.47
CA LYS A 63 -3.32 10.02 -12.73
C LYS A 63 -4.09 9.61 -11.47
N PHE A 64 -3.74 10.13 -10.30
CA PHE A 64 -4.50 9.82 -9.09
C PHE A 64 -5.88 10.46 -9.09
N ALA A 65 -6.82 9.85 -8.37
CA ALA A 65 -8.18 10.37 -8.20
C ALA A 65 -8.32 11.20 -6.91
N VAL A 66 -9.25 12.17 -6.93
CA VAL A 66 -9.70 12.88 -5.73
C VAL A 66 -11.21 12.83 -5.63
N THR A 67 -11.74 12.85 -4.41
CA THR A 67 -13.18 12.78 -4.16
C THR A 67 -13.80 14.16 -4.00
N GLY A 68 -15.04 14.33 -4.47
CA GLY A 68 -15.80 15.57 -4.36
C GLY A 68 -15.15 16.72 -5.14
N LYS A 69 -15.42 17.97 -4.74
CA LYS A 69 -14.95 19.19 -5.43
C LYS A 69 -13.50 19.60 -5.09
N LYS A 70 -12.67 18.66 -4.57
CA LYS A 70 -11.30 18.98 -4.11
C LYS A 70 -10.37 19.49 -5.21
N MET A 71 -10.63 19.22 -6.48
CA MET A 71 -9.85 19.75 -7.59
C MET A 71 -9.84 21.28 -7.56
N LEU A 72 -10.98 21.90 -7.34
CA LEU A 72 -11.15 23.35 -7.30
C LEU A 72 -10.93 23.94 -5.90
N ASP A 73 -11.48 23.29 -4.88
CA ASP A 73 -11.53 23.85 -3.51
C ASP A 73 -10.23 23.68 -2.74
N LYS A 74 -9.42 22.65 -3.04
CA LYS A 74 -8.17 22.41 -2.31
C LYS A 74 -7.09 23.38 -2.72
N LYS A 75 -6.69 24.24 -1.79
CA LYS A 75 -5.67 25.28 -2.01
C LYS A 75 -4.34 24.94 -1.34
N TYR A 76 -3.26 25.27 -2.01
CA TYR A 76 -1.90 25.19 -1.53
C TYR A 76 -1.35 26.59 -1.32
N TYR A 77 -0.92 26.87 -0.09
CA TYR A 77 -0.40 28.17 0.30
C TYR A 77 1.12 28.12 0.38
N ARG A 78 1.77 29.14 -0.14
CA ARG A 78 3.21 29.39 0.00
C ARG A 78 3.42 30.86 0.29
N HIS A 79 4.18 31.17 1.33
CA HIS A 79 4.54 32.54 1.70
C HIS A 79 6.03 32.78 1.44
N SER A 80 6.38 33.96 0.86
CA SER A 80 7.77 34.31 0.56
C SER A 80 8.51 34.91 1.75
N GLY A 81 7.83 35.26 2.84
CA GLY A 81 8.38 35.93 4.01
C GLY A 81 8.18 37.46 4.00
N TYR A 82 7.84 38.06 2.85
CA TYR A 82 7.63 39.49 2.70
C TYR A 82 6.14 39.85 2.78
N PRO A 83 5.78 41.09 3.21
CA PRO A 83 4.43 41.61 3.18
C PRO A 83 3.79 41.39 1.79
N GLY A 84 2.54 40.88 1.74
CA GLY A 84 1.86 40.56 0.48
C GLY A 84 2.38 39.32 -0.25
N GLY A 85 3.35 38.62 0.29
CA GLY A 85 4.01 37.48 -0.36
C GLY A 85 3.26 36.15 -0.32
N LEU A 86 1.98 36.14 0.03
CA LEU A 86 1.14 34.93 0.01
C LEU A 86 0.77 34.54 -1.42
N LYS A 87 1.22 33.35 -1.85
CA LYS A 87 0.84 32.73 -3.13
C LYS A 87 -0.08 31.57 -2.87
N VAL A 88 -1.23 31.56 -3.56
CA VAL A 88 -2.26 30.53 -3.46
C VAL A 88 -2.36 29.84 -4.81
N ARG A 89 -2.40 28.49 -4.82
CA ARG A 89 -2.65 27.67 -6.01
C ARG A 89 -3.71 26.65 -5.72
N SER A 90 -4.59 26.38 -6.69
CA SER A 90 -5.54 25.28 -6.62
C SER A 90 -4.82 23.93 -6.80
N LEU A 91 -5.52 22.81 -6.48
CA LEU A 91 -4.99 21.48 -6.75
C LEU A 91 -4.81 21.26 -8.25
N GLU A 92 -5.75 21.74 -9.07
CA GLU A 92 -5.70 21.65 -10.52
C GLU A 92 -4.44 22.31 -11.09
N GLU A 93 -4.15 23.57 -10.73
CA GLU A 93 -2.93 24.27 -11.13
C GLU A 93 -1.64 23.57 -10.65
N MET A 94 -1.72 22.92 -9.49
CA MET A 94 -0.58 22.17 -8.98
C MET A 94 -0.34 20.86 -9.74
N LEU A 95 -1.41 20.20 -10.21
CA LEU A 95 -1.30 19.01 -11.05
C LEU A 95 -0.69 19.30 -12.41
N GLU A 96 -1.11 20.39 -13.05
CA GLU A 96 -0.56 20.79 -14.34
C GLU A 96 0.93 21.17 -14.26
N LYS A 97 1.31 21.93 -13.22
CA LYS A 97 2.69 22.43 -13.11
C LYS A 97 3.66 21.47 -12.47
N LYS A 98 3.24 20.77 -11.41
CA LYS A 98 4.10 19.91 -10.58
C LYS A 98 3.31 18.78 -9.91
N PRO A 99 2.87 17.77 -10.63
CA PRO A 99 2.07 16.67 -10.07
C PRO A 99 2.78 15.92 -8.95
N THR A 100 4.09 15.74 -9.05
CA THR A 100 4.91 15.07 -8.03
C THR A 100 4.87 15.76 -6.68
N GLU A 101 4.81 17.11 -6.64
CA GLU A 101 4.73 17.86 -5.39
C GLU A 101 3.40 17.65 -4.65
N VAL A 102 2.32 17.35 -5.35
CA VAL A 102 1.00 17.11 -4.73
C VAL A 102 1.07 15.89 -3.80
N ILE A 103 1.58 14.78 -4.31
CA ILE A 103 1.77 13.55 -3.53
C ILE A 103 2.79 13.79 -2.42
N ARG A 104 3.93 14.41 -2.72
CA ARG A 104 4.99 14.71 -1.75
C ARG A 104 4.45 15.50 -0.55
N LYS A 105 3.69 16.59 -0.79
CA LYS A 105 3.08 17.41 0.27
C LYS A 105 2.00 16.67 1.04
N ALA A 106 1.24 15.78 0.40
CA ALA A 106 0.25 14.94 1.08
C ALA A 106 0.94 14.00 2.08
N VAL A 107 2.01 13.34 1.66
CA VAL A 107 2.80 12.43 2.50
C VAL A 107 3.57 13.18 3.59
N GLU A 108 4.23 14.29 3.26
CA GLU A 108 4.98 15.12 4.21
C GLU A 108 4.15 15.54 5.42
N ARG A 109 2.88 15.90 5.19
CA ARG A 109 1.94 16.27 6.27
C ARG A 109 1.53 15.10 7.16
N MET A 110 1.71 13.85 6.70
CA MET A 110 1.41 12.63 7.46
C MET A 110 2.64 12.09 8.21
N LEU A 111 3.83 12.56 7.86
CA LEU A 111 5.07 12.21 8.57
C LEU A 111 5.28 13.08 9.81
N PRO A 112 6.04 12.63 10.81
CA PRO A 112 6.38 13.41 11.98
C PRO A 112 7.19 14.65 11.59
N LYS A 113 6.90 15.81 12.23
CA LYS A 113 7.55 17.10 11.94
C LYS A 113 8.86 17.23 12.74
N ASN A 114 9.80 16.33 12.52
CA ASN A 114 11.09 16.31 13.17
C ASN A 114 12.21 15.94 12.19
N LYS A 115 13.46 15.86 12.66
CA LYS A 115 14.62 15.47 11.85
C LYS A 115 14.45 14.10 11.19
N LEU A 116 13.82 13.13 11.88
CA LEU A 116 13.53 11.82 11.32
C LEU A 116 12.53 11.91 10.15
N GLY A 117 11.47 12.71 10.29
CA GLY A 117 10.51 12.92 9.21
C GLY A 117 11.15 13.52 7.96
N SER A 118 12.11 14.43 8.12
CA SER A 118 12.89 14.99 7.00
C SER A 118 13.79 13.94 6.31
N GLN A 119 14.28 12.96 7.05
CA GLN A 119 15.02 11.82 6.47
C GLN A 119 14.08 10.83 5.77
N MET A 120 12.92 10.57 6.37
CA MET A 120 11.92 9.66 5.80
C MET A 120 11.41 10.14 4.44
N ILE A 121 11.12 11.43 4.26
CA ILE A 121 10.60 11.98 3.00
C ILE A 121 11.62 11.87 1.85
N ASN A 122 12.91 11.81 2.10
CA ASN A 122 13.95 11.66 1.08
C ASN A 122 13.95 10.28 0.42
N ARG A 123 13.36 9.26 1.10
CA ARG A 123 13.18 7.91 0.56
C ARG A 123 11.96 7.77 -0.34
N LEU A 124 11.16 8.82 -0.48
CA LEU A 124 10.05 8.86 -1.41
C LEU A 124 10.54 9.35 -2.78
N LYS A 125 10.40 8.51 -3.79
CA LYS A 125 10.68 8.80 -5.20
C LYS A 125 9.37 8.83 -5.96
N ILE A 126 9.11 9.87 -6.73
CA ILE A 126 7.81 10.09 -7.39
C ILE A 126 8.06 10.39 -8.86
N TYR A 127 7.40 9.62 -9.73
CA TYR A 127 7.48 9.72 -11.19
C TYR A 127 6.08 9.94 -11.78
N THR A 128 6.00 10.76 -12.81
CA THR A 128 4.74 11.04 -13.54
C THR A 128 4.41 9.93 -14.54
N GLY A 129 5.42 9.22 -15.04
CA GLY A 129 5.25 8.10 -15.96
C GLY A 129 5.22 6.75 -15.25
N THR A 130 5.17 5.69 -16.06
CA THR A 130 5.29 4.30 -15.62
C THR A 130 6.75 3.88 -15.43
N GLU A 131 7.69 4.57 -16.09
CA GLU A 131 9.12 4.26 -16.04
C GLU A 131 9.79 4.99 -14.87
N HIS A 132 10.76 4.33 -14.26
CA HIS A 132 11.56 4.88 -13.16
C HIS A 132 13.01 4.37 -13.19
N ASP A 133 13.95 5.12 -12.64
CA ASP A 133 15.39 4.81 -12.65
C ASP A 133 15.82 3.71 -11.66
N HIS A 134 14.88 3.15 -10.87
CA HIS A 134 15.16 2.23 -9.76
C HIS A 134 14.94 0.75 -10.11
N VAL A 135 15.16 0.36 -11.37
CA VAL A 135 15.00 -1.04 -11.82
C VAL A 135 16.01 -1.97 -11.14
N ALA A 136 17.24 -1.48 -10.91
CA ALA A 136 18.31 -2.26 -10.27
C ALA A 136 17.96 -2.68 -8.82
N GLN A 137 17.14 -1.89 -8.12
CA GLN A 137 16.69 -2.17 -6.75
C GLN A 137 15.54 -3.16 -6.69
N LYS A 138 14.96 -3.56 -7.82
CA LYS A 138 13.84 -4.51 -7.96
C LYS A 138 12.70 -4.19 -6.97
N PRO A 139 12.04 -3.02 -7.07
CA PRO A 139 10.99 -2.64 -6.14
C PRO A 139 9.84 -3.64 -6.22
N GLU A 140 9.36 -4.07 -5.05
CA GLU A 140 8.22 -4.97 -4.93
C GLU A 140 6.91 -4.19 -5.09
N LYS A 141 6.00 -4.66 -5.95
CA LYS A 141 4.65 -4.09 -6.02
C LYS A 141 3.91 -4.33 -4.71
N ILE A 142 3.25 -3.29 -4.20
CA ILE A 142 2.52 -3.40 -2.94
C ILE A 142 1.36 -4.37 -3.08
N GLN A 143 1.34 -5.35 -2.17
CA GLN A 143 0.27 -6.34 -2.08
C GLN A 143 -0.92 -5.77 -1.29
N TYR A 144 -2.13 -6.03 -1.78
CA TYR A 144 -3.34 -5.70 -1.03
C TYR A 144 -3.62 -6.79 0.00
N LEU A 145 -3.90 -6.39 1.23
CA LEU A 145 -4.16 -7.30 2.34
C LEU A 145 -5.61 -7.18 2.79
N GLY A 146 -6.29 -8.31 2.85
CA GLY A 146 -7.61 -8.44 3.44
C GLY A 146 -7.66 -9.53 4.51
N THR A 147 -8.55 -9.39 5.48
CA THR A 147 -8.76 -10.42 6.50
C THR A 147 -10.22 -10.80 6.52
N GLY A 148 -10.52 -12.01 6.06
CA GLY A 148 -11.85 -12.58 6.12
C GLY A 148 -12.03 -13.53 7.29
N ARG A 149 -13.25 -13.58 7.81
CA ARG A 149 -13.63 -14.47 8.92
C ARG A 149 -14.95 -15.15 8.65
N ARG A 150 -15.04 -16.43 8.96
CA ARG A 150 -16.31 -17.19 8.93
C ARG A 150 -16.26 -18.30 9.96
N LYS A 151 -17.25 -18.36 10.88
CA LYS A 151 -17.25 -19.28 12.03
C LYS A 151 -15.93 -19.12 12.82
N THR A 152 -15.16 -20.18 13.01
CA THR A 152 -13.87 -20.19 13.67
C THR A 152 -12.68 -20.02 12.72
N SER A 153 -12.96 -19.91 11.38
CA SER A 153 -11.92 -19.75 10.36
C SER A 153 -11.52 -18.27 10.20
N VAL A 154 -10.23 -18.02 10.14
CA VAL A 154 -9.63 -16.71 9.87
C VAL A 154 -8.70 -16.83 8.67
N ALA A 155 -8.96 -16.07 7.61
CA ALA A 155 -8.15 -16.04 6.40
C ALA A 155 -7.47 -14.66 6.27
N ARG A 156 -6.16 -14.68 6.03
CA ARG A 156 -5.37 -13.50 5.64
C ARG A 156 -5.10 -13.61 4.15
N VAL A 157 -5.81 -12.82 3.37
CA VAL A 157 -5.76 -12.82 1.92
C VAL A 157 -4.79 -11.74 1.46
N ARG A 158 -3.92 -12.07 0.51
CA ARG A 158 -2.99 -11.14 -0.15
C ARG A 158 -3.23 -11.20 -1.64
N LEU A 159 -3.57 -10.07 -2.23
CA LEU A 159 -3.67 -9.93 -3.68
C LEU A 159 -2.32 -9.40 -4.21
N VAL A 160 -1.70 -10.18 -5.09
CA VAL A 160 -0.41 -9.86 -5.72
C VAL A 160 -0.68 -9.51 -7.18
N PRO A 161 -0.44 -8.26 -7.62
CA PRO A 161 -0.65 -7.89 -9.01
C PRO A 161 0.38 -8.55 -9.92
N GLY A 162 -0.09 -9.02 -11.10
CA GLY A 162 0.76 -9.63 -12.13
C GLY A 162 1.06 -11.12 -11.97
N GLU A 163 0.60 -11.77 -10.91
CA GLU A 163 0.59 -13.23 -10.78
C GLU A 163 -0.84 -13.71 -11.00
N ALA A 164 -1.04 -14.85 -11.65
CA ALA A 164 -2.33 -15.50 -11.76
C ALA A 164 -2.34 -16.77 -10.89
N GLY A 165 -3.50 -17.07 -10.28
CA GLY A 165 -3.69 -18.28 -9.48
C GLY A 165 -3.94 -18.02 -7.99
N VAL A 166 -4.47 -19.06 -7.31
CA VAL A 166 -4.83 -19.01 -5.89
C VAL A 166 -4.02 -20.05 -5.12
N THR A 167 -3.21 -19.59 -4.18
CA THR A 167 -2.42 -20.47 -3.30
C THR A 167 -2.90 -20.33 -1.85
N ILE A 168 -3.18 -21.47 -1.19
CA ILE A 168 -3.69 -21.52 0.18
C ILE A 168 -2.70 -22.30 1.04
N ASN A 169 -2.13 -21.64 2.05
CA ASN A 169 -1.11 -22.23 2.93
C ASN A 169 0.05 -22.88 2.16
N GLY A 170 0.44 -22.30 1.02
CA GLY A 170 1.53 -22.81 0.16
C GLY A 170 1.16 -23.98 -0.76
N LYS A 171 -0.12 -24.41 -0.78
CA LYS A 171 -0.63 -25.44 -1.70
C LYS A 171 -1.53 -24.79 -2.75
N ASP A 172 -1.65 -25.42 -3.91
CA ASP A 172 -2.65 -25.01 -4.89
C ASP A 172 -4.07 -25.15 -4.31
N MET A 173 -4.99 -24.29 -4.75
CA MET A 173 -6.36 -24.26 -4.23
C MET A 173 -7.09 -25.58 -4.42
N ARG A 174 -6.90 -26.25 -5.58
CA ARG A 174 -7.56 -27.53 -5.89
C ARG A 174 -7.06 -28.64 -4.98
N ASP A 175 -5.76 -28.71 -4.75
CA ASP A 175 -5.13 -29.68 -3.85
C ASP A 175 -5.54 -29.43 -2.40
N TYR A 176 -5.61 -28.17 -1.98
CA TYR A 176 -5.99 -27.81 -0.61
C TYR A 176 -7.41 -28.25 -0.25
N PHE A 177 -8.36 -28.10 -1.17
CA PHE A 177 -9.76 -28.51 -0.96
C PHE A 177 -10.05 -29.96 -1.36
N GLY A 178 -9.04 -30.73 -1.77
CA GLY A 178 -9.19 -32.15 -2.14
C GLY A 178 -10.13 -32.34 -3.34
N GLY A 179 -9.98 -31.52 -4.39
CA GLY A 179 -10.75 -31.60 -5.63
C GLY A 179 -12.22 -31.16 -5.54
N ARG A 180 -12.65 -30.56 -4.43
CA ARG A 180 -14.03 -30.07 -4.26
C ARG A 180 -14.27 -28.77 -5.02
N GLU A 181 -14.74 -28.85 -6.25
CA GLU A 181 -14.96 -27.71 -7.14
C GLU A 181 -15.90 -26.63 -6.58
N LEU A 182 -16.92 -27.02 -5.80
CA LEU A 182 -17.83 -26.06 -5.16
C LEU A 182 -17.11 -25.09 -4.21
N LEU A 183 -16.09 -25.57 -3.48
CA LEU A 183 -15.32 -24.74 -2.57
C LEU A 183 -14.36 -23.81 -3.33
N ALA A 184 -13.80 -24.29 -4.44
CA ALA A 184 -12.98 -23.48 -5.34
C ALA A 184 -13.81 -22.34 -5.96
N LYS A 185 -14.99 -22.62 -6.48
CA LYS A 185 -15.91 -21.59 -7.00
C LYS A 185 -16.29 -20.53 -5.97
N ILE A 186 -16.48 -20.90 -4.70
CA ILE A 186 -16.77 -19.95 -3.63
C ILE A 186 -15.61 -18.95 -3.44
N VAL A 187 -14.37 -19.40 -3.59
CA VAL A 187 -13.17 -18.55 -3.47
C VAL A 187 -12.99 -17.66 -4.70
N GLU A 188 -13.26 -18.17 -5.89
CA GLU A 188 -13.12 -17.43 -7.16
C GLU A 188 -14.25 -16.43 -7.40
N GLN A 189 -15.43 -16.65 -6.82
CA GLN A 189 -16.62 -15.81 -7.03
C GLN A 189 -16.40 -14.29 -6.92
N PRO A 190 -15.67 -13.74 -5.93
CA PRO A 190 -15.40 -12.29 -5.87
C PRO A 190 -14.55 -11.80 -7.04
N LEU A 191 -13.60 -12.61 -7.50
CA LEU A 191 -12.69 -12.27 -8.59
C LEU A 191 -13.40 -12.32 -9.95
N GLU A 192 -14.33 -13.25 -10.13
CA GLU A 192 -15.19 -13.33 -11.30
C GLU A 192 -16.12 -12.12 -11.38
N LEU A 193 -16.82 -11.77 -10.28
CA LEU A 193 -17.71 -10.62 -10.21
C LEU A 193 -17.03 -9.28 -10.50
N THR A 194 -15.73 -9.17 -10.18
CA THR A 194 -14.94 -7.96 -10.40
C THR A 194 -14.09 -7.99 -11.67
N GLU A 195 -14.20 -9.07 -12.48
CA GLU A 195 -13.42 -9.29 -13.71
C GLU A 195 -11.90 -9.19 -13.48
N THR A 196 -11.44 -9.68 -12.34
CA THR A 196 -10.04 -9.55 -11.90
C THR A 196 -9.30 -10.87 -11.76
N LEU A 197 -9.92 -12.00 -12.15
CA LEU A 197 -9.42 -13.36 -11.96
C LEU A 197 -7.99 -13.55 -12.53
N ASN A 198 -7.66 -12.92 -13.67
CA ASN A 198 -6.37 -13.02 -14.33
C ASN A 198 -5.42 -11.83 -14.02
N LYS A 199 -5.88 -10.83 -13.26
CA LYS A 199 -5.08 -9.63 -12.95
C LYS A 199 -4.30 -9.78 -11.65
N TYR A 200 -4.79 -10.59 -10.72
CA TYR A 200 -4.20 -10.77 -9.40
C TYR A 200 -4.01 -12.25 -9.06
N GLY A 201 -2.85 -12.55 -8.47
CA GLY A 201 -2.65 -13.80 -7.73
C GLY A 201 -3.14 -13.65 -6.30
N VAL A 202 -3.75 -14.70 -5.78
CA VAL A 202 -4.28 -14.72 -4.41
C VAL A 202 -3.44 -15.65 -3.56
N LYS A 203 -2.71 -15.07 -2.60
CA LYS A 203 -1.94 -15.84 -1.60
C LYS A 203 -2.67 -15.77 -0.25
N VAL A 204 -3.06 -16.92 0.28
CA VAL A 204 -3.88 -16.99 1.49
C VAL A 204 -3.20 -17.79 2.58
N ASN A 205 -3.20 -17.23 3.79
CA ASN A 205 -2.92 -17.98 5.01
C ASN A 205 -4.22 -18.12 5.80
N VAL A 206 -4.73 -19.34 5.92
CA VAL A 206 -5.98 -19.63 6.62
C VAL A 206 -5.75 -20.58 7.80
N ASN A 207 -6.40 -20.28 8.93
CA ASN A 207 -6.33 -21.06 10.15
C ASN A 207 -7.72 -21.26 10.75
N GLY A 208 -7.91 -22.41 11.44
CA GLY A 208 -9.13 -22.75 12.16
C GLY A 208 -10.29 -23.22 11.27
N GLY A 209 -11.25 -23.85 11.88
CA GLY A 209 -12.49 -24.32 11.25
C GLY A 209 -12.29 -25.46 10.23
N GLY A 210 -13.36 -25.81 9.54
CA GLY A 210 -13.34 -26.78 8.46
C GLY A 210 -13.31 -26.14 7.07
N ASN A 211 -13.10 -26.94 6.02
CA ASN A 211 -12.91 -26.49 4.63
C ASN A 211 -14.00 -25.52 4.13
N THR A 212 -15.27 -25.76 4.47
CA THR A 212 -16.38 -24.85 4.10
C THR A 212 -16.30 -23.50 4.81
N GLY A 213 -15.85 -23.48 6.09
CA GLY A 213 -15.62 -22.27 6.84
C GLY A 213 -14.45 -21.48 6.27
N GLN A 214 -13.38 -22.19 5.93
CA GLN A 214 -12.16 -21.60 5.34
C GLN A 214 -12.41 -20.98 3.97
N ALA A 215 -13.10 -21.69 3.06
CA ALA A 215 -13.48 -21.15 1.76
C ALA A 215 -14.33 -19.87 1.89
N GLY A 216 -15.30 -19.86 2.81
CA GLY A 216 -16.09 -18.66 3.08
C GLY A 216 -15.30 -17.52 3.76
N ALA A 217 -14.33 -17.84 4.60
CA ALA A 217 -13.44 -16.82 5.18
C ALA A 217 -12.54 -16.19 4.10
N ILE A 218 -12.02 -16.99 3.16
CA ILE A 218 -11.22 -16.49 2.03
C ILE A 218 -12.05 -15.56 1.15
N ARG A 219 -13.31 -15.94 0.85
CA ARG A 219 -14.21 -15.10 0.06
C ARG A 219 -14.46 -13.72 0.68
N HIS A 220 -14.48 -13.63 2.00
CA HIS A 220 -14.74 -12.38 2.73
C HIS A 220 -13.49 -11.51 2.94
N GLY A 221 -12.29 -12.03 2.72
CA GLY A 221 -11.02 -11.31 2.84
C GLY A 221 -10.62 -10.63 1.56
#